data_d943f322ba2542ac21500986c0c7b184
#
_entry.id   d943f322ba2542ac21500986c0c7b184
#
_cell.length_a   1.000
_cell.length_b   1.000
_cell.length_c   1.000
_cell.angle_alpha   90.00
_cell.angle_beta   90.00
_cell.angle_gamma   90.00
#
_symmetry.space_group_name_H-M   'P 1'
#
loop_
_entity.id
_entity.type
_entity.pdbx_description
1 polymer ?
#
loop_
_entity_poly.entity_id
_entity_poly.type
_entity_poly.pdbx_seq_one_letter_code
_entity_poly.pdbx_strand_id
1 'polypeptide(L)'
;LASCAVLVALCYAWVDPALAFWIDGADLRRWRFFEYCTHLVDAVVWLTVLYYVYWALGWRQATRAPRRLARVAHSVVIAIFMKDALKVVFGRYWPATWINHNPSLLHDHAYGFHWFHAGSAFQSFPSGHTTVACAAAAALWLEFPRWRAVAALGALLVVLGLLANDYHFLGDCIAGAWLGLTVASYVCAAAAWRRDDTA
;
A
#
# COMPACT_ATOMS: atom_id res chain seq x y z
N LEU A 1 -11.57 -12.07 -2.02
CA LEU A 1 -10.87 -12.39 -0.78
C LEU A 1 -10.17 -13.75 -0.87
N ALA A 2 -10.89 -14.83 -1.23
CA ALA A 2 -10.34 -16.18 -1.28
C ALA A 2 -9.08 -16.28 -2.18
N SER A 3 -9.11 -15.72 -3.38
CA SER A 3 -7.97 -15.71 -4.30
C SER A 3 -6.74 -14.99 -3.73
N CYS A 4 -6.95 -13.87 -3.05
CA CYS A 4 -5.86 -13.15 -2.38
C CYS A 4 -5.25 -14.00 -1.26
N ALA A 5 -6.08 -14.61 -0.41
CA ALA A 5 -5.62 -15.48 0.67
C ALA A 5 -4.81 -16.68 0.14
N VAL A 6 -5.27 -17.31 -0.94
CA VAL A 6 -4.53 -18.40 -1.59
C VAL A 6 -3.17 -17.92 -2.12
N LEU A 7 -3.15 -16.79 -2.84
CA LEU A 7 -1.88 -16.23 -3.36
C LEU A 7 -0.91 -15.88 -2.24
N VAL A 8 -1.38 -15.27 -1.15
CA VAL A 8 -0.54 -14.95 0.01
C VAL A 8 -0.01 -16.23 0.66
N ALA A 9 -0.84 -17.27 0.81
CA ALA A 9 -0.40 -18.56 1.36
C ALA A 9 0.66 -19.23 0.49
N LEU A 10 0.48 -19.20 -0.84
CA LEU A 10 1.47 -19.70 -1.79
C LEU A 10 2.78 -18.92 -1.73
N CYS A 11 2.70 -17.58 -1.66
CA CYS A 11 3.89 -16.75 -1.50
C CYS A 11 4.59 -17.08 -0.18
N TYR A 12 3.86 -17.15 0.92
CA TYR A 12 4.41 -17.48 2.23
C TYR A 12 5.13 -18.82 2.24
N ALA A 13 4.55 -19.86 1.62
CA ALA A 13 5.10 -21.21 1.67
C ALA A 13 6.33 -21.40 0.75
N TRP A 14 6.37 -20.75 -0.41
CA TRP A 14 7.36 -21.12 -1.44
C TRP A 14 8.10 -19.92 -2.05
N VAL A 15 7.51 -18.73 -2.13
CA VAL A 15 8.07 -17.61 -2.91
C VAL A 15 8.81 -16.61 -2.04
N ASP A 16 8.22 -16.19 -0.94
CA ASP A 16 8.72 -15.06 -0.14
C ASP A 16 10.16 -15.26 0.36
N PRO A 17 10.52 -16.43 0.97
CA PRO A 17 11.90 -16.62 1.42
C PRO A 17 12.88 -16.71 0.25
N ALA A 18 12.53 -17.48 -0.79
CA ALA A 18 13.41 -17.67 -1.95
C ALA A 18 13.67 -16.34 -2.67
N LEU A 19 12.63 -15.52 -2.85
CA LEU A 19 12.73 -14.22 -3.49
C LEU A 19 13.56 -13.23 -2.66
N ALA A 20 13.37 -13.18 -1.33
CA ALA A 20 14.14 -12.32 -0.45
C ALA A 20 15.65 -12.66 -0.50
N PHE A 21 16.02 -13.93 -0.38
CA PHE A 21 17.43 -14.33 -0.50
C PHE A 21 18.01 -14.05 -1.90
N TRP A 22 17.21 -14.20 -2.95
CA TRP A 22 17.66 -13.88 -4.31
C TRP A 22 17.90 -12.38 -4.50
N ILE A 23 17.02 -11.52 -4.00
CA ILE A 23 17.13 -10.06 -4.09
C ILE A 23 18.35 -9.58 -3.31
N ASP A 24 18.52 -10.07 -2.09
CA ASP A 24 19.68 -9.75 -1.25
C ASP A 24 21.00 -10.16 -1.92
N GLY A 25 21.08 -11.39 -2.45
CA GLY A 25 22.24 -11.87 -3.19
C GLY A 25 22.53 -11.11 -4.49
N ALA A 26 21.50 -10.51 -5.12
CA ALA A 26 21.65 -9.65 -6.30
C ALA A 26 22.07 -8.21 -5.95
N ASP A 27 22.12 -7.86 -4.68
CA ASP A 27 22.49 -6.54 -4.16
C ASP A 27 21.71 -5.39 -4.85
N LEU A 28 20.40 -5.55 -5.02
CA LEU A 28 19.57 -4.55 -5.71
C LEU A 28 19.47 -3.24 -4.92
N ARG A 29 19.64 -3.27 -3.60
CA ARG A 29 19.63 -2.10 -2.71
C ARG A 29 20.68 -1.05 -3.08
N ARG A 30 21.79 -1.41 -3.72
CA ARG A 30 22.80 -0.45 -4.19
C ARG A 30 22.24 0.58 -5.17
N TRP A 31 21.13 0.27 -5.84
CA TRP A 31 20.51 1.15 -6.81
C TRP A 31 19.49 2.06 -6.14
N ARG A 32 19.89 3.28 -5.78
CA ARG A 32 19.03 4.30 -5.14
C ARG A 32 17.73 4.58 -5.88
N PHE A 33 17.65 4.24 -7.15
CA PHE A 33 16.41 4.32 -7.93
C PHE A 33 15.26 3.59 -7.24
N PHE A 34 15.48 2.40 -6.72
CA PHE A 34 14.45 1.63 -6.04
C PHE A 34 14.00 2.27 -4.72
N GLU A 35 14.92 2.89 -3.99
CA GLU A 35 14.59 3.67 -2.80
C GLU A 35 13.70 4.87 -3.16
N TYR A 36 14.04 5.64 -4.21
CA TYR A 36 13.20 6.76 -4.66
C TYR A 36 11.80 6.31 -5.12
N CYS A 37 11.65 5.12 -5.67
CA CYS A 37 10.33 4.58 -6.02
C CYS A 37 9.43 4.43 -4.80
N THR A 38 9.95 4.10 -3.61
CA THR A 38 9.15 3.98 -2.39
C THR A 38 8.64 5.33 -1.89
N HIS A 39 9.41 6.41 -2.09
CA HIS A 39 9.02 7.77 -1.72
C HIS A 39 7.86 8.35 -2.53
N LEU A 40 7.43 7.69 -3.61
CA LEU A 40 6.19 8.09 -4.31
C LEU A 40 4.97 8.05 -3.37
N VAL A 41 4.99 7.18 -2.38
CA VAL A 41 3.92 7.10 -1.37
C VAL A 41 3.90 8.33 -0.48
N ASP A 42 5.07 8.87 -0.12
CA ASP A 42 5.16 10.10 0.67
C ASP A 42 4.48 11.26 -0.07
N ALA A 43 4.72 11.37 -1.38
CA ALA A 43 4.06 12.37 -2.22
C ALA A 43 2.53 12.20 -2.22
N VAL A 44 2.03 10.96 -2.31
CA VAL A 44 0.58 10.66 -2.23
C VAL A 44 0.01 11.10 -0.89
N VAL A 45 0.69 10.81 0.21
CA VAL A 45 0.26 11.19 1.58
C VAL A 45 0.25 12.72 1.71
N TRP A 46 1.30 13.40 1.30
CA TRP A 46 1.36 14.87 1.35
C TRP A 46 0.29 15.54 0.49
N LEU A 47 0.03 15.03 -0.73
CA LEU A 47 -1.06 15.53 -1.57
C LEU A 47 -2.43 15.31 -0.91
N THR A 48 -2.60 14.20 -0.19
CA THR A 48 -3.81 13.94 0.59
C THR A 48 -3.97 14.94 1.73
N VAL A 49 -2.90 15.23 2.48
CA VAL A 49 -2.90 16.25 3.54
C VAL A 49 -3.24 17.63 2.96
N LEU A 50 -2.58 18.02 1.87
CA LEU A 50 -2.83 19.29 1.20
C LEU A 50 -4.27 19.41 0.71
N TYR A 51 -4.87 18.31 0.22
CA TYR A 51 -6.28 18.29 -0.14
C TYR A 51 -7.18 18.62 1.06
N TYR A 52 -6.93 18.03 2.25
CA TYR A 52 -7.75 18.30 3.43
C TYR A 52 -7.51 19.70 4.00
N VAL A 53 -6.28 20.23 3.94
CA VAL A 53 -5.99 21.62 4.29
C VAL A 53 -6.76 22.58 3.38
N TYR A 54 -6.70 22.35 2.06
CA TYR A 54 -7.47 23.12 1.07
C TYR A 54 -8.97 23.11 1.39
N TRP A 55 -9.50 21.92 1.71
CA TRP A 55 -10.90 21.75 2.08
C TRP A 55 -11.27 22.46 3.40
N ALA A 56 -10.42 22.39 4.42
CA ALA A 56 -10.61 23.02 5.72
C ALA A 56 -10.57 24.55 5.66
N LEU A 57 -9.75 25.12 4.77
CA LEU A 57 -9.68 26.57 4.55
C LEU A 57 -10.92 27.15 3.85
N GLY A 58 -11.94 26.33 3.59
CA GLY A 58 -13.24 26.80 3.07
C GLY A 58 -13.29 27.03 1.56
N TRP A 59 -12.25 26.68 0.82
CA TRP A 59 -12.24 26.77 -0.65
C TRP A 59 -13.11 25.70 -1.32
N ARG A 60 -14.25 25.40 -0.68
CA ARG A 60 -15.19 24.33 -1.02
C ARG A 60 -16.01 24.57 -2.28
N GLN A 61 -15.92 25.74 -2.89
CA GLN A 61 -16.86 26.13 -3.96
C GLN A 61 -16.68 25.24 -5.20
N ALA A 62 -17.35 24.21 -5.09
CA ALA A 62 -18.17 23.36 -5.97
C ALA A 62 -17.79 23.34 -7.46
N THR A 63 -16.62 22.78 -7.79
CA THR A 63 -16.43 22.17 -9.11
C THR A 63 -16.49 20.64 -8.98
N ARG A 64 -16.79 19.90 -10.08
CA ARG A 64 -16.79 18.41 -10.06
C ARG A 64 -15.40 17.84 -9.71
N ALA A 65 -14.33 18.54 -10.01
CA ALA A 65 -12.97 18.13 -9.73
C ALA A 65 -12.68 17.94 -8.24
N PRO A 66 -13.04 18.83 -7.31
CA PRO A 66 -12.85 18.61 -5.89
C PRO A 66 -13.52 17.36 -5.36
N ARG A 67 -14.71 16.98 -5.87
CA ARG A 67 -15.40 15.76 -5.44
C ARG A 67 -14.68 14.47 -5.86
N ARG A 68 -14.07 14.46 -7.04
CA ARG A 68 -13.25 13.34 -7.51
C ARG A 68 -11.97 13.21 -6.70
N LEU A 69 -11.29 14.32 -6.43
CA LEU A 69 -10.12 14.33 -5.55
C LEU A 69 -10.45 13.91 -4.12
N ALA A 70 -11.65 14.28 -3.62
CA ALA A 70 -12.14 13.79 -2.33
C ALA A 70 -12.14 12.27 -2.26
N ARG A 71 -12.61 11.59 -3.31
CA ARG A 71 -12.63 10.11 -3.33
C ARG A 71 -11.24 9.51 -3.30
N VAL A 72 -10.28 10.11 -4.00
CA VAL A 72 -8.87 9.70 -3.92
C VAL A 72 -8.35 9.89 -2.50
N ALA A 73 -8.52 11.07 -1.90
CA ALA A 73 -8.07 11.36 -0.54
C ALA A 73 -8.72 10.46 0.51
N HIS A 74 -10.03 10.23 0.44
CA HIS A 74 -10.74 9.33 1.35
C HIS A 74 -10.25 7.88 1.20
N SER A 75 -10.01 7.42 -0.03
CA SER A 75 -9.46 6.07 -0.27
C SER A 75 -8.10 5.90 0.41
N VAL A 76 -7.22 6.89 0.29
CA VAL A 76 -5.91 6.87 0.95
C VAL A 76 -6.05 6.84 2.47
N VAL A 77 -6.86 7.72 3.06
CA VAL A 77 -7.02 7.79 4.52
C VAL A 77 -7.60 6.49 5.07
N ILE A 78 -8.67 5.97 4.46
CA ILE A 78 -9.27 4.70 4.91
C ILE A 78 -8.27 3.55 4.77
N ALA A 79 -7.52 3.51 3.67
CA ALA A 79 -6.48 2.50 3.46
C ALA A 79 -5.39 2.56 4.53
N ILE A 80 -4.97 3.76 4.97
CA ILE A 80 -4.01 3.93 6.08
C ILE A 80 -4.55 3.32 7.37
N PHE A 81 -5.78 3.64 7.77
CA PHE A 81 -6.36 3.07 8.99
C PHE A 81 -6.53 1.55 8.92
N MET A 82 -7.01 1.05 7.78
CA MET A 82 -7.24 -0.39 7.60
C MET A 82 -5.94 -1.19 7.65
N LYS A 83 -4.88 -0.70 6.98
CA LYS A 83 -3.58 -1.39 7.02
C LYS A 83 -2.99 -1.45 8.42
N ASP A 84 -3.12 -0.35 9.21
CA ASP A 84 -2.56 -0.31 10.56
C ASP A 84 -3.29 -1.26 11.51
N ALA A 85 -4.62 -1.35 11.39
CA ALA A 85 -5.39 -2.36 12.12
C ALA A 85 -4.97 -3.79 11.77
N LEU A 86 -4.82 -4.08 10.47
CA LEU A 86 -4.43 -5.41 10.00
C LEU A 86 -2.98 -5.78 10.38
N LYS A 87 -2.07 -4.82 10.47
CA LYS A 87 -0.70 -5.07 10.95
C LYS A 87 -0.68 -5.64 12.37
N VAL A 88 -1.53 -5.12 13.25
CA VAL A 88 -1.67 -5.65 14.61
C VAL A 88 -2.29 -7.04 14.62
N VAL A 89 -3.29 -7.28 13.75
CA VAL A 89 -3.98 -8.58 13.68
C VAL A 89 -3.03 -9.67 13.21
N PHE A 90 -2.27 -9.43 12.16
CA PHE A 90 -1.45 -10.47 11.52
C PHE A 90 -0.05 -10.59 12.11
N GLY A 91 0.60 -9.48 12.47
CA GLY A 91 1.94 -9.45 13.04
C GLY A 91 2.95 -10.31 12.27
N ARG A 92 3.67 -9.74 11.28
CA ARG A 92 4.65 -10.50 10.48
C ARG A 92 6.04 -9.90 10.60
N TYR A 93 7.07 -10.74 10.72
CA TYR A 93 8.46 -10.33 10.61
C TYR A 93 8.78 -9.76 9.23
N TRP A 94 9.88 -9.01 9.15
CA TRP A 94 10.37 -8.34 7.95
C TRP A 94 11.32 -9.24 7.15
N PRO A 95 11.50 -9.00 5.83
CA PRO A 95 12.57 -9.65 5.05
C PRO A 95 13.95 -9.29 5.59
N ALA A 96 14.20 -7.99 5.81
CA ALA A 96 15.48 -7.47 6.25
C ALA A 96 15.38 -6.61 7.51
N THR A 97 16.50 -6.43 8.21
CA THR A 97 16.63 -5.53 9.35
C THR A 97 16.86 -4.10 8.85
N TRP A 98 15.96 -3.18 9.16
CA TRP A 98 16.04 -1.80 8.73
C TRP A 98 15.44 -0.78 9.72
N ILE A 99 14.62 -1.20 10.66
CA ILE A 99 13.99 -0.33 11.66
C ILE A 99 14.17 -0.87 13.08
N ASN A 100 14.74 -0.06 13.97
CA ASN A 100 14.90 -0.40 15.40
C ASN A 100 15.50 -1.79 15.67
N HIS A 101 16.47 -2.22 14.86
CA HIS A 101 17.07 -3.56 14.93
C HIS A 101 16.03 -4.69 14.92
N ASN A 102 14.98 -4.55 14.09
CA ASN A 102 13.92 -5.54 13.97
C ASN A 102 14.46 -6.92 13.58
N PRO A 103 13.97 -8.00 14.19
CA PRO A 103 14.22 -9.35 13.70
C PRO A 103 13.76 -9.52 12.25
N SER A 104 14.55 -10.24 11.46
CA SER A 104 14.31 -10.40 10.03
C SER A 104 14.68 -11.79 9.52
N LEU A 105 14.17 -12.14 8.33
CA LEU A 105 14.51 -13.39 7.69
C LEU A 105 16.00 -13.45 7.30
N LEU A 106 16.53 -12.39 6.69
CA LEU A 106 17.87 -12.35 6.12
C LEU A 106 18.97 -12.34 7.19
N HIS A 107 18.73 -11.70 8.32
CA HIS A 107 19.75 -11.55 9.37
C HIS A 107 19.57 -12.57 10.51
N ASP A 108 18.32 -12.77 10.99
CA ASP A 108 18.05 -13.57 12.19
C ASP A 108 17.35 -14.89 11.87
N HIS A 109 17.10 -15.19 10.60
CA HIS A 109 16.25 -16.31 10.16
C HIS A 109 14.85 -16.30 10.76
N ALA A 110 14.38 -15.11 11.19
CA ALA A 110 13.06 -14.90 11.76
C ALA A 110 12.01 -14.80 10.65
N TYR A 111 11.11 -15.76 10.58
CA TYR A 111 10.06 -15.82 9.56
C TYR A 111 8.76 -16.33 10.17
N GLY A 112 7.64 -15.69 9.87
CA GLY A 112 6.35 -16.14 10.36
C GLY A 112 5.39 -15.02 10.71
N PHE A 113 4.16 -15.42 11.02
CA PHE A 113 3.10 -14.57 11.55
C PHE A 113 2.98 -14.73 13.06
N HIS A 114 2.75 -13.62 13.74
CA HIS A 114 2.54 -13.51 15.18
C HIS A 114 1.25 -12.77 15.44
N TRP A 115 0.16 -13.48 15.48
CA TRP A 115 -1.18 -12.93 15.58
C TRP A 115 -1.35 -12.03 16.82
N PHE A 116 -1.98 -10.88 16.61
CA PHE A 116 -2.26 -9.89 17.66
C PHE A 116 -1.02 -9.34 18.37
N HIS A 117 0.11 -9.26 17.66
CA HIS A 117 1.31 -8.62 18.16
C HIS A 117 1.48 -7.21 17.58
N ALA A 118 1.61 -6.24 18.49
CA ALA A 118 1.96 -4.87 18.14
C ALA A 118 3.49 -4.67 18.22
N GLY A 119 3.96 -3.58 17.62
CA GLY A 119 5.37 -3.19 17.64
C GLY A 119 6.03 -3.27 16.26
N SER A 120 7.06 -2.46 16.06
CA SER A 120 7.73 -2.30 14.76
C SER A 120 8.30 -3.59 14.19
N ALA A 121 8.68 -4.54 15.06
CA ALA A 121 9.22 -5.84 14.65
C ALA A 121 8.22 -6.71 13.86
N PHE A 122 6.91 -6.48 14.02
CA PHE A 122 5.85 -7.34 13.47
C PHE A 122 4.98 -6.64 12.44
N GLN A 123 5.43 -5.54 11.85
CA GLN A 123 4.59 -4.70 10.99
C GLN A 123 4.83 -4.88 9.48
N SER A 124 5.35 -6.03 9.04
CA SER A 124 5.56 -6.27 7.63
C SER A 124 4.25 -6.47 6.86
N PHE A 125 3.28 -7.21 7.40
CA PHE A 125 2.05 -7.58 6.71
C PHE A 125 0.81 -6.84 7.22
N PRO A 126 -0.06 -6.34 6.33
CA PRO A 126 0.17 -6.14 4.90
C PRO A 126 1.09 -4.95 4.62
N SER A 127 1.69 -4.89 3.41
CA SER A 127 2.54 -3.77 3.01
C SER A 127 1.78 -2.44 3.02
N GLY A 128 2.22 -1.52 3.88
CA GLY A 128 1.57 -0.21 4.01
C GLY A 128 1.75 0.68 2.79
N HIS A 129 2.95 0.75 2.24
CA HIS A 129 3.24 1.52 1.04
C HIS A 129 2.43 1.01 -0.16
N THR A 130 2.39 -0.31 -0.36
CA THR A 130 1.58 -0.90 -1.43
C THR A 130 0.09 -0.61 -1.25
N THR A 131 -0.42 -0.70 -0.01
CA THR A 131 -1.84 -0.41 0.29
C THR A 131 -2.20 1.02 -0.10
N VAL A 132 -1.40 2.00 0.30
CA VAL A 132 -1.62 3.42 -0.01
C VAL A 132 -1.47 3.70 -1.50
N ALA A 133 -0.40 3.20 -2.12
CA ALA A 133 -0.16 3.38 -3.55
C ALA A 133 -1.30 2.79 -4.40
N CYS A 134 -1.75 1.58 -4.08
CA CYS A 134 -2.83 0.92 -4.82
C CYS A 134 -4.19 1.55 -4.55
N ALA A 135 -4.47 2.07 -3.33
CA ALA A 135 -5.69 2.81 -3.05
C ALA A 135 -5.76 4.11 -3.86
N ALA A 136 -4.66 4.87 -3.89
CA ALA A 136 -4.57 6.09 -4.70
C ALA A 136 -4.68 5.77 -6.19
N ALA A 137 -3.94 4.77 -6.68
CA ALA A 137 -3.93 4.38 -8.08
C ALA A 137 -5.31 3.89 -8.55
N ALA A 138 -5.99 3.07 -7.76
CA ALA A 138 -7.33 2.57 -8.09
C ALA A 138 -8.37 3.69 -8.11
N ALA A 139 -8.34 4.60 -7.14
CA ALA A 139 -9.24 5.75 -7.12
C ALA A 139 -8.97 6.69 -8.31
N LEU A 140 -7.70 6.95 -8.65
CA LEU A 140 -7.33 7.70 -9.85
C LEU A 140 -7.78 7.00 -11.13
N TRP A 141 -7.63 5.69 -11.22
CA TRP A 141 -8.07 4.88 -12.35
C TRP A 141 -9.58 5.00 -12.61
N LEU A 142 -10.37 4.97 -11.54
CA LEU A 142 -11.83 5.06 -11.61
C LEU A 142 -12.30 6.49 -11.91
N GLU A 143 -11.67 7.49 -11.32
CA GLU A 143 -12.13 8.88 -11.39
C GLU A 143 -11.53 9.68 -12.56
N PHE A 144 -10.34 9.32 -13.02
CA PHE A 144 -9.59 10.07 -14.02
C PHE A 144 -9.03 9.14 -15.13
N PRO A 145 -9.84 8.73 -16.12
CA PRO A 145 -9.43 7.74 -17.12
C PRO A 145 -8.12 8.06 -17.87
N ARG A 146 -7.84 9.34 -18.07
CA ARG A 146 -6.60 9.81 -18.74
C ARG A 146 -5.33 9.52 -17.93
N TRP A 147 -5.43 9.30 -16.63
CA TRP A 147 -4.30 9.06 -15.73
C TRP A 147 -4.07 7.58 -15.38
N ARG A 148 -4.84 6.68 -15.96
CA ARG A 148 -4.81 5.24 -15.65
C ARG A 148 -3.41 4.63 -15.76
N ALA A 149 -2.73 4.86 -16.88
CA ALA A 149 -1.39 4.30 -17.09
C ALA A 149 -0.37 4.87 -16.08
N VAL A 150 -0.42 6.16 -15.79
CA VAL A 150 0.48 6.81 -14.81
C VAL A 150 0.21 6.27 -13.41
N ALA A 151 -1.05 6.11 -13.02
CA ALA A 151 -1.44 5.59 -11.72
C ALA A 151 -0.98 4.13 -11.54
N ALA A 152 -1.19 3.28 -12.55
CA ALA A 152 -0.75 1.89 -12.53
C ALA A 152 0.79 1.78 -12.48
N LEU A 153 1.50 2.58 -13.29
CA LEU A 153 2.96 2.61 -13.29
C LEU A 153 3.50 3.07 -11.94
N GLY A 154 2.92 4.11 -11.33
CA GLY A 154 3.33 4.59 -10.01
C GLY A 154 3.20 3.52 -8.94
N ALA A 155 2.05 2.81 -8.89
CA ALA A 155 1.86 1.71 -7.95
C ALA A 155 2.85 0.54 -8.20
N LEU A 156 3.10 0.20 -9.47
CA LEU A 156 4.07 -0.83 -9.83
C LEU A 156 5.49 -0.45 -9.38
N LEU A 157 5.92 0.79 -9.61
CA LEU A 157 7.23 1.27 -9.19
C LEU A 157 7.41 1.21 -7.67
N VAL A 158 6.36 1.54 -6.90
CA VAL A 158 6.38 1.38 -5.44
C VAL A 158 6.61 -0.08 -5.05
N VAL A 159 5.86 -1.02 -5.64
CA VAL A 159 6.02 -2.46 -5.34
C VAL A 159 7.42 -2.93 -5.68
N LEU A 160 7.93 -2.58 -6.87
CA LEU A 160 9.29 -2.95 -7.29
C LEU A 160 10.35 -2.35 -6.35
N GLY A 161 10.18 -1.10 -5.94
CA GLY A 161 11.06 -0.45 -4.96
C GLY A 161 11.09 -1.16 -3.61
N LEU A 162 9.92 -1.58 -3.11
CA LEU A 162 9.81 -2.28 -1.83
C LEU A 162 10.45 -3.66 -1.87
N LEU A 163 10.26 -4.41 -2.95
CA LEU A 163 10.87 -5.71 -3.12
C LEU A 163 12.39 -5.59 -3.31
N ALA A 164 12.86 -4.71 -4.18
CA ALA A 164 14.28 -4.54 -4.46
C ALA A 164 15.10 -4.06 -3.25
N ASN A 165 14.46 -3.42 -2.27
CA ASN A 165 15.09 -3.02 -1.01
C ASN A 165 14.86 -4.03 0.13
N ASP A 166 14.22 -5.18 -0.10
CA ASP A 166 13.81 -6.15 0.92
C ASP A 166 13.04 -5.51 2.08
N TYR A 167 12.26 -4.47 1.81
CA TYR A 167 11.40 -3.86 2.81
C TYR A 167 10.14 -4.70 3.08
N HIS A 168 9.67 -5.44 2.07
CA HIS A 168 8.47 -6.28 2.19
C HIS A 168 8.62 -7.57 1.38
N PHE A 169 7.95 -8.63 1.83
CA PHE A 169 7.75 -9.83 1.04
C PHE A 169 6.74 -9.62 -0.09
N LEU A 170 6.79 -10.45 -1.12
CA LEU A 170 5.82 -10.41 -2.23
C LEU A 170 4.39 -10.62 -1.72
N GLY A 171 4.18 -11.56 -0.80
CA GLY A 171 2.88 -11.81 -0.17
C GLY A 171 2.32 -10.58 0.55
N ASP A 172 3.18 -9.77 1.20
CA ASP A 172 2.77 -8.51 1.85
C ASP A 172 2.27 -7.50 0.82
N CYS A 173 2.97 -7.41 -0.32
CA CYS A 173 2.59 -6.52 -1.41
C CYS A 173 1.29 -6.94 -2.07
N ILE A 174 1.06 -8.24 -2.29
CA ILE A 174 -0.20 -8.78 -2.83
C ILE A 174 -1.37 -8.43 -1.90
N ALA A 175 -1.21 -8.67 -0.59
CA ALA A 175 -2.24 -8.32 0.39
C ALA A 175 -2.51 -6.82 0.45
N GLY A 176 -1.44 -6.01 0.43
CA GLY A 176 -1.54 -4.56 0.41
C GLY A 176 -2.24 -4.04 -0.84
N ALA A 177 -1.90 -4.57 -2.02
CA ALA A 177 -2.53 -4.22 -3.28
C ALA A 177 -4.03 -4.55 -3.25
N TRP A 178 -4.38 -5.77 -2.85
CA TRP A 178 -5.77 -6.20 -2.71
C TRP A 178 -6.56 -5.28 -1.77
N LEU A 179 -5.99 -4.94 -0.62
CA LEU A 179 -6.63 -4.05 0.35
C LEU A 179 -6.85 -2.66 -0.24
N GLY A 180 -5.84 -2.07 -0.86
CA GLY A 180 -5.92 -0.74 -1.47
C GLY A 180 -6.96 -0.68 -2.59
N LEU A 181 -6.95 -1.66 -3.50
CA LEU A 181 -7.92 -1.79 -4.59
C LEU A 181 -9.35 -1.91 -4.05
N THR A 182 -9.55 -2.74 -3.02
CA THR A 182 -10.85 -2.97 -2.39
C THR A 182 -11.38 -1.69 -1.76
N VAL A 183 -10.58 -1.01 -0.94
CA VAL A 183 -10.97 0.25 -0.28
C VAL A 183 -11.38 1.30 -1.32
N ALA A 184 -10.55 1.51 -2.35
CA ALA A 184 -10.84 2.51 -3.38
C ALA A 184 -12.13 2.18 -4.16
N SER A 185 -12.34 0.90 -4.48
CA SER A 185 -13.55 0.45 -5.17
C SER A 185 -14.81 0.74 -4.36
N TYR A 186 -14.80 0.46 -3.05
CA TYR A 186 -15.95 0.76 -2.19
C TYR A 186 -16.17 2.26 -2.00
N VAL A 187 -15.11 3.04 -1.80
CA VAL A 187 -15.23 4.51 -1.67
C VAL A 187 -15.82 5.14 -2.92
N CYS A 188 -15.36 4.74 -4.09
CA CYS A 188 -15.86 5.26 -5.36
C CYS A 188 -17.30 4.80 -5.64
N ALA A 189 -17.65 3.54 -5.37
CA ALA A 189 -18.98 2.99 -5.55
C ALA A 189 -20.00 3.65 -4.62
N ALA A 190 -19.71 3.81 -3.32
CA ALA A 190 -20.60 4.47 -2.35
C ALA A 190 -20.90 5.92 -2.73
N ALA A 191 -19.91 6.61 -3.32
CA ALA A 191 -20.12 7.98 -3.80
C ALA A 191 -20.93 8.06 -5.11
N ALA A 192 -20.97 6.99 -5.92
CA ALA A 192 -21.81 6.90 -7.10
C ALA A 192 -23.29 6.70 -6.70
N TRP A 193 -23.56 5.76 -5.79
CA TRP A 193 -24.92 5.45 -5.30
C TRP A 193 -25.65 6.69 -4.75
N ARG A 194 -24.99 7.47 -3.89
CA ARG A 194 -25.58 8.72 -3.36
C ARG A 194 -25.97 9.77 -4.40
N ARG A 195 -25.50 9.64 -5.65
CA ARG A 195 -25.88 10.56 -6.73
C ARG A 195 -27.20 10.16 -7.38
N ASP A 196 -27.46 8.86 -7.44
CA ASP A 196 -28.67 8.34 -8.07
C ASP A 196 -29.90 8.58 -7.16
N ASP A 197 -29.71 8.62 -5.81
CA ASP A 197 -30.77 8.90 -4.85
C ASP A 197 -31.18 10.39 -4.80
N THR A 198 -30.44 11.30 -5.46
CA THR A 198 -30.68 12.76 -5.46
C THR A 198 -31.07 13.30 -6.83
N ALA A 199 -31.27 12.45 -7.82
CA ALA A 199 -31.72 12.77 -9.18
C ALA A 199 -33.19 12.39 -9.39
#